data_7273fb3aa8a2e93209c38fe5d7780b13
#
_entry.id   7273fb3aa8a2e93209c38fe5d7780b13
#
_cell.length_a   1.000
_cell.length_b   1.000
_cell.length_c   1.000
_cell.angle_alpha   90.00
_cell.angle_beta   90.00
_cell.angle_gamma   90.00
#
_symmetry.space_group_name_H-M   'P 1'
#
loop_
_entity.id
_entity.type
_entity.pdbx_description
1 polymer ?
#
loop_
_entity_poly.entity_id
_entity_poly.type
_entity_poly.pdbx_seq_one_letter_code
_entity_poly.pdbx_strand_id
1 'polypeptide(L)'
;VYPSVVLTGSMEPGIRPGDAILVKKLTQEEEVLQLEEGDIINFKREEITITHRILEVRKDEAGNVSFVTKGDNNQSPDAVIVNPNDINGTVSAVIPKIGLPVMLLKSSEPIPEGVTEE
;
A
#
# COMPACT_ATOMS: atom_id res chain seq x y z
N VAL A 1 3.34 13.42 4.20
CA VAL A 1 3.76 12.62 3.05
C VAL A 1 5.28 12.52 3.05
N TYR A 2 5.79 11.32 2.90
CA TYR A 2 7.22 11.09 2.84
C TYR A 2 7.55 10.03 1.78
N PRO A 3 8.76 10.06 1.19
CA PRO A 3 9.16 9.05 0.20
C PRO A 3 9.69 7.79 0.87
N SER A 4 9.52 6.67 0.19
CA SER A 4 10.11 5.39 0.58
C SER A 4 10.52 4.64 -0.68
N VAL A 5 11.66 3.96 -0.65
CA VAL A 5 12.13 3.19 -1.81
C VAL A 5 11.69 1.74 -1.67
N VAL A 6 11.14 1.20 -2.74
CA VAL A 6 10.68 -0.19 -2.78
C VAL A 6 11.85 -1.09 -3.16
N LEU A 7 12.10 -2.13 -2.37
CA LEU A 7 13.25 -3.00 -2.55
C LEU A 7 12.93 -4.36 -3.18
N THR A 8 11.66 -4.71 -3.30
CA THR A 8 11.24 -6.03 -3.80
C THR A 8 10.31 -5.89 -4.99
N GLY A 9 10.12 -6.99 -5.73
CA GLY A 9 9.24 -7.04 -6.89
C GLY A 9 7.82 -7.50 -6.58
N SER A 10 7.41 -7.55 -5.32
CA SER A 10 6.10 -8.09 -4.94
C SER A 10 4.91 -7.27 -5.47
N MET A 11 5.14 -6.02 -5.87
CA MET A 11 4.11 -5.14 -6.43
C MET A 11 4.27 -4.88 -7.93
N GLU A 12 5.14 -5.63 -8.60
CA GLU A 12 5.25 -5.51 -10.06
C GLU A 12 3.95 -5.95 -10.74
N PRO A 13 3.63 -5.38 -11.89
CA PRO A 13 4.42 -4.43 -12.69
C PRO A 13 4.23 -2.96 -12.29
N GLY A 14 3.27 -2.63 -11.43
CA GLY A 14 2.96 -1.24 -11.10
C GLY A 14 4.06 -0.53 -10.32
N ILE A 15 4.67 -1.23 -9.36
CA ILE A 15 5.77 -0.71 -8.57
C ILE A 15 6.93 -1.68 -8.70
N ARG A 16 8.07 -1.19 -9.15
CA ARG A 16 9.27 -2.00 -9.42
C ARG A 16 10.33 -1.76 -8.36
N PRO A 17 11.22 -2.74 -8.14
CA PRO A 17 12.34 -2.52 -7.23
C PRO A 17 13.14 -1.28 -7.62
N GLY A 18 13.45 -0.44 -6.64
CA GLY A 18 14.14 0.82 -6.84
C GLY A 18 13.24 2.01 -7.10
N ASP A 19 11.96 1.79 -7.40
CA ASP A 19 11.00 2.88 -7.50
C ASP A 19 10.77 3.49 -6.12
N ALA A 20 10.51 4.79 -6.09
CA ALA A 20 10.09 5.46 -4.87
C ALA A 20 8.58 5.56 -4.82
N ILE A 21 8.03 5.51 -3.63
CA ILE A 21 6.62 5.76 -3.38
C ILE A 21 6.48 6.94 -2.43
N LEU A 22 5.39 7.67 -2.57
CA LEU A 22 5.02 8.70 -1.60
C LEU A 22 3.98 8.12 -0.66
N VAL A 23 4.31 8.11 0.62
CA VAL A 23 3.45 7.56 1.66
C VAL A 23 2.75 8.72 2.36
N LYS A 24 1.42 8.68 2.33
CA LYS A 24 0.59 9.63 3.09
C LYS A 24 0.32 9.01 4.45
N LYS A 25 0.88 9.60 5.51
CA LYS A 25 0.69 9.09 6.86
C LYS A 25 -0.78 9.13 7.26
N LEU A 26 -1.21 8.09 7.96
CA LEU A 26 -2.50 8.04 8.61
C LEU A 26 -2.29 8.40 10.08
N THR A 27 -2.77 9.57 10.47
CA THR A 27 -2.52 10.14 11.80
C THR A 27 -3.69 9.96 12.76
N GLN A 28 -4.86 9.62 12.24
CA GLN A 28 -6.08 9.44 13.02
C GLN A 28 -6.64 8.06 12.82
N GLU A 29 -7.19 7.49 13.87
CA GLU A 29 -7.83 6.17 13.81
C GLU A 29 -8.94 6.14 12.76
N GLU A 30 -9.67 7.24 12.60
CA GLU A 30 -10.74 7.34 11.62
C GLU A 30 -10.26 7.15 10.19
N GLU A 31 -9.05 7.61 9.87
CA GLU A 31 -8.48 7.44 8.54
C GLU A 31 -8.20 5.97 8.24
N VAL A 32 -7.75 5.22 9.26
CA VAL A 32 -7.49 3.79 9.11
C VAL A 32 -8.80 3.04 8.87
N LEU A 33 -9.89 3.46 9.50
CA LEU A 33 -11.19 2.83 9.32
C LEU A 33 -11.80 3.09 7.94
N GLN A 34 -11.29 4.06 7.21
CA GLN A 34 -11.74 4.36 5.86
C GLN A 34 -11.00 3.57 4.79
N LEU A 35 -9.99 2.80 5.17
CA LEU A 35 -9.25 1.97 4.22
C LEU A 35 -10.14 0.89 3.64
N GLU A 36 -9.98 0.64 2.34
CA GLU A 36 -10.83 -0.27 1.58
C GLU A 36 -9.99 -1.29 0.82
N GLU A 37 -10.65 -2.35 0.37
CA GLU A 37 -10.04 -3.28 -0.56
C GLU A 37 -9.50 -2.53 -1.78
N GLY A 38 -8.32 -2.88 -2.21
CA GLY A 38 -7.65 -2.24 -3.34
C GLY A 38 -6.69 -1.13 -2.96
N ASP A 39 -6.80 -0.58 -1.75
CA ASP A 39 -5.84 0.42 -1.30
C ASP A 39 -4.46 -0.21 -1.12
N ILE A 40 -3.42 0.54 -1.50
CA ILE A 40 -2.04 0.11 -1.26
C ILE A 40 -1.58 0.77 0.03
N ILE A 41 -1.14 -0.05 0.98
CA ILE A 41 -0.68 0.44 2.27
C ILE A 41 0.80 0.13 2.48
N ASN A 42 1.43 0.98 3.28
CA ASN A 42 2.78 0.80 3.77
C ASN A 42 2.68 0.48 5.27
N PHE A 43 3.19 -0.65 5.69
CA PHE A 43 3.05 -1.11 7.06
C PHE A 43 4.31 -1.77 7.57
N LYS A 44 4.43 -1.85 8.89
CA LYS A 44 5.56 -2.48 9.55
C LYS A 44 5.25 -3.94 9.87
N ARG A 45 6.25 -4.78 9.66
CA ARG A 45 6.23 -6.16 10.13
C ARG A 45 7.59 -6.47 10.70
N GLU A 46 7.65 -6.62 12.03
CA GLU A 46 8.89 -6.73 12.77
C GLU A 46 9.76 -5.49 12.53
N GLU A 47 10.93 -5.61 11.95
CA GLU A 47 11.82 -4.48 11.69
C GLU A 47 11.82 -4.03 10.23
N ILE A 48 10.96 -4.62 9.41
CA ILE A 48 10.89 -4.26 8.00
C ILE A 48 9.58 -3.53 7.67
N THR A 49 9.62 -2.79 6.58
CA THR A 49 8.46 -2.09 6.05
C THR A 49 8.02 -2.77 4.77
N ILE A 50 6.74 -3.04 4.65
CA ILE A 50 6.15 -3.74 3.51
C ILE A 50 5.13 -2.84 2.84
N THR A 51 5.09 -2.87 1.51
CA THR A 51 4.11 -2.16 0.70
C THR A 51 3.33 -3.20 -0.10
N HIS A 52 2.10 -3.46 0.29
CA HIS A 52 1.20 -4.40 -0.38
C HIS A 52 -0.20 -3.81 -0.48
N ARG A 53 -1.05 -4.47 -1.26
CA ARG A 53 -2.43 -4.05 -1.48
C ARG A 53 -3.36 -4.75 -0.50
N ILE A 54 -4.37 -4.04 -0.01
CA ILE A 54 -5.41 -4.63 0.83
C ILE A 54 -6.28 -5.53 -0.05
N LEU A 55 -6.32 -6.82 0.29
CA LEU A 55 -7.14 -7.81 -0.37
C LEU A 55 -8.52 -7.90 0.29
N GLU A 56 -8.58 -7.76 1.61
CA GLU A 56 -9.80 -7.93 2.37
C GLU A 56 -9.73 -7.10 3.65
N VAL A 57 -10.83 -6.48 4.02
CA VAL A 57 -10.98 -5.78 5.30
C VAL A 57 -11.85 -6.67 6.19
N ARG A 58 -11.37 -6.99 7.38
CA ARG A 58 -12.08 -7.82 8.35
C ARG A 58 -12.45 -7.02 9.59
N LYS A 59 -13.65 -7.28 10.10
CA LYS A 59 -14.11 -6.73 11.37
C LYS A 59 -14.54 -7.87 12.28
N ASP A 60 -14.17 -7.79 13.55
CA ASP A 60 -14.64 -8.76 14.54
C ASP A 60 -15.93 -8.26 15.21
N GLU A 61 -16.46 -9.05 16.16
CA GLU A 61 -17.69 -8.72 16.86
C GLU A 61 -17.57 -7.45 17.70
N ALA A 62 -16.37 -7.11 18.15
CA ALA A 62 -16.13 -5.92 18.94
C ALA A 62 -15.89 -4.67 18.08
N GLY A 63 -15.92 -4.81 16.75
CA GLY A 63 -15.68 -3.70 15.84
C GLY A 63 -14.21 -3.44 15.52
N ASN A 64 -13.31 -4.32 15.97
CA ASN A 64 -11.89 -4.20 15.64
C ASN A 64 -11.65 -4.55 14.18
N VAL A 65 -10.85 -3.74 13.51
CA VAL A 65 -10.57 -3.89 12.09
C VAL A 65 -9.18 -4.49 11.90
N SER A 66 -9.07 -5.39 10.94
CA SER A 66 -7.79 -5.93 10.49
C SER A 66 -7.81 -6.09 8.97
N PHE A 67 -6.62 -6.26 8.38
CA PHE A 67 -6.49 -6.27 6.94
C PHE A 67 -5.72 -7.50 6.47
N VAL A 68 -6.24 -8.15 5.43
CA VAL A 68 -5.52 -9.17 4.69
C VAL A 68 -4.88 -8.48 3.50
N THR A 69 -3.58 -8.64 3.34
CA THR A 69 -2.83 -7.98 2.28
C THR A 69 -2.21 -8.99 1.34
N LYS A 70 -1.84 -8.51 0.16
CA LYS A 70 -1.19 -9.33 -0.86
C LYS A 70 -0.38 -8.42 -1.77
N GLY A 71 0.83 -8.86 -2.11
CA GLY A 71 1.59 -8.22 -3.18
C GLY A 71 0.97 -8.53 -4.53
N ASP A 72 0.86 -7.54 -5.41
CA ASP A 72 0.22 -7.71 -6.72
C ASP A 72 0.89 -8.79 -7.56
N ASN A 73 2.18 -9.01 -7.37
CA ASN A 73 2.95 -10.02 -8.09
C ASN A 73 3.02 -11.36 -7.36
N ASN A 74 2.41 -11.49 -6.20
CA ASN A 74 2.42 -12.72 -5.42
C ASN A 74 1.20 -13.57 -5.76
N GLN A 75 1.35 -14.88 -5.65
CA GLN A 75 0.26 -15.82 -5.96
C GLN A 75 -0.70 -16.01 -4.80
N SER A 76 -0.25 -15.73 -3.59
CA SER A 76 -1.03 -15.98 -2.38
C SER A 76 -1.09 -14.76 -1.49
N PRO A 77 -2.16 -14.61 -0.70
CA PRO A 77 -2.22 -13.57 0.32
C PRO A 77 -1.10 -13.73 1.35
N ASP A 78 -0.75 -12.64 2.01
CA ASP A 78 0.22 -12.67 3.10
C ASP A 78 -0.32 -13.51 4.26
N ALA A 79 0.55 -14.27 4.90
CA ALA A 79 0.15 -15.19 5.96
C ALA A 79 -0.22 -14.48 7.26
N VAL A 80 0.26 -13.27 7.46
CA VAL A 80 0.04 -12.50 8.68
C VAL A 80 -0.89 -11.34 8.42
N ILE A 81 -1.92 -11.21 9.27
CA ILE A 81 -2.90 -10.12 9.19
C ILE A 81 -2.25 -8.83 9.66
N VAL A 82 -2.59 -7.72 9.00
CA VAL A 82 -2.11 -6.38 9.37
C VAL A 82 -3.12 -5.73 10.31
N ASN A 83 -2.64 -5.25 11.44
CA ASN A 83 -3.45 -4.49 12.40
C ASN A 83 -3.32 -2.99 12.14
N PRO A 84 -4.32 -2.19 12.53
CA PRO A 84 -4.27 -0.74 12.31
C PRO A 84 -3.01 -0.07 12.84
N ASN A 85 -2.50 -0.53 13.99
CA ASN A 85 -1.31 0.07 14.60
C ASN A 85 -0.02 -0.17 13.81
N ASP A 86 -0.03 -1.15 12.91
CA ASP A 86 1.13 -1.47 12.08
C ASP A 86 1.20 -0.62 10.82
N ILE A 87 0.13 0.09 10.48
CA ILE A 87 0.02 0.85 9.24
C ILE A 87 0.71 2.20 9.38
N ASN A 88 1.70 2.46 8.51
CA ASN A 88 2.35 3.75 8.43
C ASN A 88 1.51 4.74 7.62
N GLY A 89 0.94 4.29 6.53
CA GLY A 89 0.14 5.14 5.66
C GLY A 89 -0.27 4.46 4.36
N THR A 90 -0.86 5.24 3.48
CA THR A 90 -1.25 4.79 2.14
C THR A 90 -0.28 5.30 1.10
N VAL A 91 -0.16 4.56 0.00
CA VAL A 91 0.67 5.00 -1.14
C VAL A 91 -0.14 5.97 -1.98
N SER A 92 0.33 7.21 -2.10
CA SER A 92 -0.36 8.26 -2.84
C SER A 92 0.22 8.49 -4.24
N ALA A 93 1.47 8.08 -4.48
CA ALA A 93 2.10 8.22 -5.77
C ALA A 93 3.26 7.25 -5.93
N VAL A 94 3.59 6.91 -7.17
CA VAL A 94 4.76 6.11 -7.52
C VAL A 94 5.68 6.97 -8.37
N ILE A 95 6.94 7.05 -7.98
CA ILE A 95 7.97 7.78 -8.71
C ILE A 95 8.92 6.75 -9.33
N PRO A 96 8.77 6.46 -10.63
CA PRO A 96 9.58 5.42 -11.27
C PRO A 96 11.06 5.79 -11.30
N LYS A 97 11.89 4.81 -10.99
CA LYS A 97 13.34 4.95 -11.01
C LYS A 97 13.88 5.26 -12.42
N ILE A 98 13.24 4.75 -13.46
CA ILE A 98 13.73 4.84 -14.85
C ILE A 98 13.18 6.06 -15.60
N GLY A 99 12.74 7.08 -14.88
CA GLY A 99 12.35 8.34 -15.52
C GLY A 99 10.99 8.34 -16.19
N LEU A 100 10.17 7.31 -15.96
CA LEU A 100 8.79 7.32 -16.40
C LEU A 100 7.99 8.38 -15.62
N PRO A 101 6.85 8.84 -16.17
CA PRO A 101 6.03 9.82 -15.45
C PRO A 101 5.59 9.35 -14.07
N VAL A 102 5.48 10.28 -13.15
CA VAL A 102 4.96 10.00 -11.80
C VAL A 102 3.49 9.58 -11.92
N MET A 103 3.12 8.52 -11.20
CA MET A 103 1.75 8.03 -11.18
C MET A 103 1.10 8.39 -9.84
N LEU A 104 -0.01 9.10 -9.89
CA LEU A 104 -0.82 9.40 -8.73
C LEU A 104 -1.88 8.31 -8.56
N LEU A 105 -2.11 7.93 -7.31
CA LEU A 105 -3.04 6.87 -6.99
C LEU A 105 -4.23 7.42 -6.22
N LYS A 106 -5.41 6.87 -6.53
CA LYS A 106 -6.62 7.09 -5.74
C LYS A 106 -6.89 5.83 -4.95
N SER A 107 -7.56 6.01 -3.82
CA SER A 107 -7.99 4.88 -3.00
C SER A 107 -8.82 3.90 -3.81
N SER A 108 -8.58 2.61 -3.58
CA SER A 108 -9.32 1.49 -4.17
C SER A 108 -9.20 1.35 -5.69
N GLU A 109 -8.40 2.16 -6.36
CA GLU A 109 -8.19 2.05 -7.80
C GLU A 109 -6.90 1.28 -8.10
N PRO A 110 -6.90 0.43 -9.16
CA PRO A 110 -5.66 -0.19 -9.58
C PRO A 110 -4.69 0.86 -10.11
N ILE A 111 -3.39 0.53 -10.09
CA ILE A 111 -2.36 1.43 -10.60
C ILE A 111 -2.54 1.56 -12.12
N PRO A 112 -2.83 2.77 -12.64
CA PRO A 112 -2.99 2.94 -14.08
C PRO A 112 -1.62 2.91 -14.77
N GLU A 113 -1.55 2.21 -15.90
CA GLU A 113 -0.34 2.17 -16.70
C GLU A 113 -0.23 3.42 -17.57
N GLY A 114 0.93 4.08 -17.49
CA GLY A 114 1.23 5.20 -18.36
C GLY A 114 0.38 6.44 -18.14
N VAL A 115 -0.41 6.49 -17.10
CA VAL A 115 -1.26 7.63 -16.77
C VAL A 115 -0.57 8.47 -15.71
N THR A 116 -0.47 9.78 -15.97
CA THR A 116 0.03 10.74 -14.99
C THR A 116 -0.97 11.85 -14.81
N GLU A 117 -1.03 12.40 -13.59
CA GLU A 117 -1.73 13.64 -13.32
C GLU A 117 -0.71 14.70 -12.94
N GLU A 118 -0.91 15.86 -13.44
CA GLU A 118 -0.03 17.00 -13.17
C GLU A 118 -0.57 17.89 -12.06
#